data_37706d83e9174e2f72a34abf998cd29e
#
_entry.id   37706d83e9174e2f72a34abf998cd29e
#
_cell.length_a   1.000
_cell.length_b   1.000
_cell.length_c   1.000
_cell.angle_alpha   90.00
_cell.angle_beta   90.00
_cell.angle_gamma   90.00
#
_symmetry.space_group_name_H-M   'P 1'
#
loop_
_entity.id
_entity.type
_entity.pdbx_description
1 polymer ?
#
loop_
_entity_poly.entity_id
_entity_poly.type
_entity_poly.pdbx_seq_one_letter_code
_entity_poly.pdbx_strand_id
1 'polypeptide(L)'
;MSKKTVLITGASRGIGKAILESFNDDYFIVGTGTSESSIKSILDNIKSLDFNGDAFKLDLGDRSSIKELTTTLESKQIYPDILINNAGITRDNIMLRMQEDEWDNVIDVHLNGQYLLIKSFIKKMVKNRWGRIINISSTSAVLGNKGQANYAAAKAGIEAMSRSLARELGSRNINVNCVAPGFIETDMTKEISEGNEDLLASQIPLGRLGKPDEIAEVVSFLASDQANYITGQTIHVNGGLYM
;
A
#
# COMPACT_ATOMS: atom_id res chain seq x y z
N MET A 1 10.00 -25.30 -6.01
CA MET A 1 8.70 -24.59 -6.07
C MET A 1 8.93 -23.30 -6.82
N SER A 2 7.97 -22.79 -7.61
CA SER A 2 8.11 -21.46 -8.23
C SER A 2 8.09 -20.39 -7.12
N LYS A 3 8.92 -19.35 -7.27
CA LYS A 3 8.91 -18.20 -6.33
C LYS A 3 7.51 -17.57 -6.30
N LYS A 4 7.04 -17.15 -5.13
CA LYS A 4 5.79 -16.35 -5.02
C LYS A 4 6.02 -14.96 -5.59
N THR A 5 5.04 -14.43 -6.32
CA THR A 5 5.11 -13.09 -6.90
C THR A 5 4.49 -12.06 -5.96
N VAL A 6 5.24 -11.00 -5.67
CA VAL A 6 4.79 -9.85 -4.86
C VAL A 6 4.63 -8.64 -5.77
N LEU A 7 3.43 -8.06 -5.85
CA LEU A 7 3.18 -6.78 -6.53
C LEU A 7 3.07 -5.67 -5.48
N ILE A 8 3.94 -4.66 -5.59
CA ILE A 8 4.00 -3.51 -4.69
C ILE A 8 3.69 -2.24 -5.48
N THR A 9 2.61 -1.55 -5.15
CA THR A 9 2.31 -0.28 -5.80
C THR A 9 3.06 0.87 -5.13
N GLY A 10 3.66 1.78 -5.95
CA GLY A 10 4.42 2.92 -5.44
C GLY A 10 5.73 2.53 -4.74
N ALA A 11 6.51 1.62 -5.35
CA ALA A 11 7.70 1.01 -4.75
C ALA A 11 9.00 1.84 -4.91
N SER A 12 8.94 3.07 -5.47
CA SER A 12 10.15 3.83 -5.81
C SER A 12 10.76 4.60 -4.65
N ARG A 13 10.01 4.87 -3.56
CA ARG A 13 10.44 5.66 -2.41
C ARG A 13 9.61 5.37 -1.16
N GLY A 14 10.03 5.95 -0.03
CA GLY A 14 9.30 5.92 1.24
C GLY A 14 8.92 4.51 1.69
N ILE A 15 7.71 4.34 2.18
CA ILE A 15 7.19 3.06 2.68
C ILE A 15 7.22 1.97 1.60
N GLY A 16 6.85 2.29 0.35
CA GLY A 16 6.85 1.30 -0.72
C GLY A 16 8.23 0.75 -1.07
N LYS A 17 9.27 1.60 -1.01
CA LYS A 17 10.65 1.18 -1.18
C LYS A 17 11.11 0.29 -0.02
N ALA A 18 10.84 0.69 1.23
CA ALA A 18 11.18 -0.11 2.40
C ALA A 18 10.46 -1.48 2.37
N ILE A 19 9.19 -1.53 1.94
CA ILE A 19 8.48 -2.79 1.74
C ILE A 19 9.19 -3.68 0.70
N LEU A 20 9.62 -3.11 -0.43
CA LEU A 20 10.37 -3.86 -1.43
C LEU A 20 11.65 -4.45 -0.82
N GLU A 21 12.38 -3.67 -0.04
CA GLU A 21 13.65 -4.04 0.61
C GLU A 21 13.48 -5.07 1.75
N SER A 22 12.27 -5.19 2.32
CA SER A 22 11.99 -6.16 3.39
C SER A 22 11.74 -7.59 2.90
N PHE A 23 11.58 -7.80 1.60
CA PHE A 23 11.52 -9.12 0.99
C PHE A 23 12.93 -9.68 0.75
N ASN A 24 13.01 -10.92 0.31
CA ASN A 24 14.25 -11.60 -0.02
C ASN A 24 14.17 -12.24 -1.43
N ASP A 25 15.21 -12.96 -1.83
CA ASP A 25 15.29 -13.59 -3.14
C ASP A 25 14.40 -14.82 -3.32
N ASP A 26 13.65 -15.24 -2.29
CA ASP A 26 12.61 -16.28 -2.40
C ASP A 26 11.37 -15.79 -3.17
N TYR A 27 11.26 -14.48 -3.39
CA TYR A 27 10.14 -13.86 -4.09
C TYR A 27 10.56 -13.34 -5.47
N PHE A 28 9.58 -13.23 -6.37
CA PHE A 28 9.68 -12.44 -7.58
C PHE A 28 8.98 -11.10 -7.33
N ILE A 29 9.76 -10.00 -7.33
CA ILE A 29 9.26 -8.67 -6.97
C ILE A 29 8.77 -7.92 -8.21
N VAL A 30 7.55 -7.42 -8.15
CA VAL A 30 6.99 -6.51 -9.16
C VAL A 30 6.71 -5.18 -8.48
N GLY A 31 7.50 -4.17 -8.81
CA GLY A 31 7.28 -2.81 -8.33
C GLY A 31 6.56 -1.94 -9.35
N THR A 32 5.78 -0.95 -8.89
CA THR A 32 5.20 0.03 -9.81
C THR A 32 5.51 1.47 -9.42
N GLY A 33 5.57 2.32 -10.44
CA GLY A 33 5.73 3.77 -10.31
C GLY A 33 4.99 4.50 -11.42
N THR A 34 4.80 5.82 -11.28
CA THR A 34 4.04 6.62 -12.25
C THR A 34 4.89 7.19 -13.39
N SER A 35 6.22 7.17 -13.27
CA SER A 35 7.16 7.75 -14.24
C SER A 35 8.30 6.81 -14.60
N GLU A 36 8.94 7.03 -15.74
CA GLU A 36 10.13 6.29 -16.15
C GLU A 36 11.27 6.37 -15.12
N SER A 37 11.44 7.53 -14.49
CA SER A 37 12.44 7.69 -13.42
C SER A 37 12.14 6.82 -12.20
N SER A 38 10.88 6.72 -11.80
CA SER A 38 10.49 5.83 -10.69
C SER A 38 10.64 4.35 -11.05
N ILE A 39 10.33 3.96 -12.28
CA ILE A 39 10.55 2.59 -12.78
C ILE A 39 12.04 2.26 -12.74
N LYS A 40 12.89 3.15 -13.26
CA LYS A 40 14.34 2.96 -13.22
C LYS A 40 14.85 2.83 -11.79
N SER A 41 14.40 3.68 -10.86
CA SER A 41 14.78 3.61 -9.45
C SER A 41 14.42 2.26 -8.81
N ILE A 42 13.24 1.71 -9.14
CA ILE A 42 12.80 0.40 -8.66
C ILE A 42 13.70 -0.71 -9.20
N LEU A 43 13.99 -0.70 -10.52
CA LEU A 43 14.85 -1.70 -11.16
C LEU A 43 16.29 -1.65 -10.61
N ASP A 44 16.83 -0.46 -10.42
CA ASP A 44 18.16 -0.28 -9.83
C ASP A 44 18.20 -0.82 -8.39
N ASN A 45 17.12 -0.62 -7.62
CA ASN A 45 17.01 -1.14 -6.26
C ASN A 45 16.91 -2.68 -6.23
N ILE A 46 16.02 -3.27 -7.04
CA ILE A 46 15.90 -4.74 -7.21
C ILE A 46 17.26 -5.35 -7.54
N LYS A 47 17.97 -4.73 -8.48
CA LYS A 47 19.30 -5.19 -8.90
C LYS A 47 20.34 -5.05 -7.79
N SER A 48 20.33 -3.96 -7.03
CA SER A 48 21.30 -3.73 -5.95
C SER A 48 21.17 -4.74 -4.80
N LEU A 49 19.96 -5.30 -4.64
CA LEU A 49 19.64 -6.32 -3.64
C LEU A 49 19.82 -7.76 -4.15
N ASP A 50 20.23 -7.93 -5.40
CA ASP A 50 20.31 -9.23 -6.08
C ASP A 50 18.97 -10.01 -6.09
N PHE A 51 17.87 -9.26 -6.13
CA PHE A 51 16.53 -9.85 -6.20
C PHE A 51 16.11 -10.13 -7.66
N ASN A 52 15.20 -11.10 -7.81
CA ASN A 52 14.52 -11.31 -9.07
C ASN A 52 13.25 -10.44 -9.14
N GLY A 53 13.08 -9.67 -10.19
CA GLY A 53 11.91 -8.83 -10.30
C GLY A 53 11.86 -7.99 -11.56
N ASP A 54 10.80 -7.21 -11.67
CA ASP A 54 10.55 -6.29 -12.79
C ASP A 54 9.82 -5.04 -12.25
N ALA A 55 9.74 -3.98 -13.06
CA ALA A 55 9.03 -2.76 -12.68
C ALA A 55 8.16 -2.26 -13.84
N PHE A 56 6.98 -1.72 -13.52
CA PHE A 56 6.00 -1.29 -14.49
C PHE A 56 5.40 0.07 -14.13
N LYS A 57 4.93 0.77 -15.17
CA LYS A 57 4.17 1.98 -14.98
C LYS A 57 2.77 1.67 -14.45
N LEU A 58 2.32 2.44 -13.47
CA LEU A 58 0.96 2.39 -12.95
C LEU A 58 0.55 3.75 -12.39
N ASP A 59 -0.55 4.26 -12.91
CA ASP A 59 -1.31 5.34 -12.29
C ASP A 59 -2.67 4.77 -11.83
N LEU A 60 -2.90 4.76 -10.52
CA LEU A 60 -4.15 4.25 -9.94
C LEU A 60 -5.35 5.17 -10.17
N GLY A 61 -5.12 6.45 -10.48
CA GLY A 61 -6.17 7.38 -10.89
C GLY A 61 -6.63 7.18 -12.33
N ASP A 62 -5.86 6.43 -13.14
CA ASP A 62 -6.20 6.15 -14.53
C ASP A 62 -6.57 4.68 -14.74
N ARG A 63 -7.85 4.43 -15.01
CA ARG A 63 -8.38 3.08 -15.30
C ARG A 63 -7.71 2.42 -16.50
N SER A 64 -7.27 3.19 -17.49
CA SER A 64 -6.57 2.68 -18.66
C SER A 64 -5.17 2.17 -18.28
N SER A 65 -4.46 2.88 -17.42
CA SER A 65 -3.17 2.47 -16.88
C SER A 65 -3.27 1.16 -16.07
N ILE A 66 -4.32 1.01 -15.24
CA ILE A 66 -4.57 -0.23 -14.51
C ILE A 66 -4.81 -1.41 -15.48
N LYS A 67 -5.62 -1.19 -16.52
CA LYS A 67 -5.89 -2.20 -17.53
C LYS A 67 -4.63 -2.58 -18.33
N GLU A 68 -3.81 -1.61 -18.69
CA GLU A 68 -2.55 -1.83 -19.40
C GLU A 68 -1.58 -2.66 -18.54
N LEU A 69 -1.39 -2.30 -17.27
CA LEU A 69 -0.58 -3.09 -16.34
C LEU A 69 -1.06 -4.54 -16.27
N THR A 70 -2.37 -4.74 -16.02
CA THR A 70 -2.92 -6.09 -15.85
C THR A 70 -2.77 -6.93 -17.11
N THR A 71 -3.01 -6.36 -18.29
CA THR A 71 -2.82 -7.03 -19.59
C THR A 71 -1.35 -7.37 -19.81
N THR A 72 -0.43 -6.46 -19.48
CA THR A 72 1.02 -6.67 -19.60
C THR A 72 1.48 -7.81 -18.70
N LEU A 73 1.07 -7.82 -17.45
CA LEU A 73 1.42 -8.89 -16.52
C LEU A 73 0.84 -10.25 -16.97
N GLU A 74 -0.40 -10.28 -17.45
CA GLU A 74 -1.01 -11.49 -18.02
C GLU A 74 -0.22 -12.02 -19.22
N SER A 75 0.19 -11.15 -20.14
CA SER A 75 0.96 -11.53 -21.35
C SER A 75 2.33 -12.12 -20.99
N LYS A 76 2.93 -11.64 -19.90
CA LYS A 76 4.19 -12.14 -19.33
C LYS A 76 3.99 -13.36 -18.41
N GLN A 77 2.75 -13.81 -18.19
CA GLN A 77 2.40 -14.88 -17.25
C GLN A 77 2.80 -14.56 -15.78
N ILE A 78 2.87 -13.29 -15.42
CA ILE A 78 3.15 -12.82 -14.08
C ILE A 78 1.82 -12.63 -13.34
N TYR A 79 1.59 -13.41 -12.29
CA TYR A 79 0.36 -13.36 -11.49
C TYR A 79 0.74 -13.15 -10.03
N PRO A 80 0.39 -11.99 -9.45
CA PRO A 80 0.68 -11.72 -8.05
C PRO A 80 -0.01 -12.71 -7.11
N ASP A 81 0.76 -13.34 -6.26
CA ASP A 81 0.30 -14.12 -5.11
C ASP A 81 0.10 -13.21 -3.89
N ILE A 82 0.88 -12.13 -3.82
CA ILE A 82 0.84 -11.12 -2.79
C ILE A 82 0.65 -9.75 -3.47
N LEU A 83 -0.40 -9.03 -3.06
CA LEU A 83 -0.69 -7.68 -3.54
C LEU A 83 -0.58 -6.69 -2.39
N ILE A 84 0.33 -5.72 -2.54
CA ILE A 84 0.55 -4.66 -1.56
C ILE A 84 0.13 -3.32 -2.19
N ASN A 85 -1.02 -2.82 -1.78
CA ASN A 85 -1.56 -1.55 -2.20
C ASN A 85 -1.02 -0.43 -1.31
N ASN A 86 0.13 0.12 -1.71
CA ASN A 86 0.82 1.18 -0.98
C ASN A 86 0.72 2.55 -1.68
N ALA A 87 0.68 2.60 -3.02
CA ALA A 87 0.63 3.87 -3.75
C ALA A 87 -0.52 4.76 -3.30
N GLY A 88 -0.23 6.04 -3.18
CA GLY A 88 -1.23 7.02 -2.75
C GLY A 88 -0.76 8.46 -2.96
N ILE A 89 -1.72 9.37 -2.87
CA ILE A 89 -1.54 10.81 -2.96
C ILE A 89 -2.30 11.52 -1.83
N THR A 90 -1.93 12.76 -1.56
CA THR A 90 -2.75 13.68 -0.76
C THR A 90 -3.16 14.88 -1.61
N ARG A 91 -4.35 15.42 -1.34
CA ARG A 91 -4.85 16.70 -1.85
C ARG A 91 -5.57 17.37 -0.68
N ASP A 92 -4.75 17.93 0.22
CA ASP A 92 -5.22 18.44 1.50
C ASP A 92 -5.83 19.82 1.31
N ASN A 93 -7.09 19.98 1.71
CA ASN A 93 -7.78 21.26 1.75
C ASN A 93 -8.92 21.20 2.78
N ILE A 94 -9.24 22.32 3.43
CA ILE A 94 -10.40 22.36 4.32
C ILE A 94 -11.69 22.20 3.50
N MET A 95 -12.70 21.51 4.04
CA MET A 95 -13.94 21.16 3.33
C MET A 95 -14.58 22.35 2.60
N LEU A 96 -14.55 23.55 3.22
CA LEU A 96 -15.11 24.77 2.62
C LEU A 96 -14.42 25.20 1.30
N ARG A 97 -13.18 24.79 1.08
CA ARG A 97 -12.36 25.18 -0.08
C ARG A 97 -11.98 23.99 -0.96
N MET A 98 -12.22 22.77 -0.49
CA MET A 98 -11.88 21.54 -1.20
C MET A 98 -12.60 21.51 -2.55
N GLN A 99 -11.84 21.38 -3.63
CA GLN A 99 -12.38 21.29 -4.97
C GLN A 99 -12.83 19.85 -5.27
N GLU A 100 -13.77 19.69 -6.19
CA GLU A 100 -14.28 18.37 -6.57
C GLU A 100 -13.18 17.45 -7.10
N ASP A 101 -12.24 17.98 -7.87
CA ASP A 101 -11.09 17.23 -8.38
C ASP A 101 -10.09 16.82 -7.30
N GLU A 102 -9.92 17.61 -6.23
CA GLU A 102 -9.12 17.23 -5.06
C GLU A 102 -9.75 16.04 -4.32
N TRP A 103 -11.07 16.01 -4.23
CA TRP A 103 -11.82 14.89 -3.68
C TRP A 103 -11.73 13.66 -4.59
N ASP A 104 -12.11 13.80 -5.85
CA ASP A 104 -12.20 12.70 -6.80
C ASP A 104 -10.85 12.02 -7.03
N ASN A 105 -9.78 12.79 -7.20
CA ASN A 105 -8.44 12.25 -7.37
C ASN A 105 -8.00 11.37 -6.19
N VAL A 106 -8.29 11.78 -4.96
CA VAL A 106 -7.93 10.99 -3.78
C VAL A 106 -8.77 9.72 -3.68
N ILE A 107 -10.08 9.81 -3.91
CA ILE A 107 -10.97 8.64 -3.93
C ILE A 107 -10.59 7.68 -5.06
N ASP A 108 -10.28 8.19 -6.25
CA ASP A 108 -9.92 7.37 -7.40
C ASP A 108 -8.62 6.59 -7.15
N VAL A 109 -7.58 7.24 -6.65
CA VAL A 109 -6.29 6.57 -6.38
C VAL A 109 -6.41 5.57 -5.23
N HIS A 110 -6.99 5.98 -4.10
CA HIS A 110 -6.94 5.20 -2.87
C HIS A 110 -8.04 4.14 -2.73
N LEU A 111 -9.19 4.32 -3.37
CA LEU A 111 -10.32 3.41 -3.23
C LEU A 111 -10.67 2.74 -4.55
N ASN A 112 -11.01 3.51 -5.58
CA ASN A 112 -11.45 2.97 -6.87
C ASN A 112 -10.33 2.21 -7.58
N GLY A 113 -9.11 2.78 -7.64
CA GLY A 113 -7.95 2.16 -8.28
C GLY A 113 -7.53 0.88 -7.57
N GLN A 114 -7.48 0.89 -6.23
CA GLN A 114 -7.16 -0.31 -5.45
C GLN A 114 -8.22 -1.40 -5.63
N TYR A 115 -9.51 -1.04 -5.63
CA TYR A 115 -10.59 -1.98 -5.94
C TYR A 115 -10.39 -2.64 -7.31
N LEU A 116 -10.10 -1.86 -8.36
CA LEU A 116 -9.90 -2.38 -9.71
C LEU A 116 -8.69 -3.32 -9.78
N LEU A 117 -7.60 -2.97 -9.09
CA LEU A 117 -6.39 -3.77 -9.06
C LEU A 117 -6.62 -5.11 -8.33
N ILE A 118 -7.26 -5.08 -7.15
CA ILE A 118 -7.65 -6.30 -6.42
C ILE A 118 -8.52 -7.18 -7.30
N LYS A 119 -9.57 -6.60 -7.92
CA LYS A 119 -10.50 -7.32 -8.80
C LYS A 119 -9.79 -8.03 -9.96
N SER A 120 -8.75 -7.42 -10.51
CA SER A 120 -7.98 -7.98 -11.63
C SER A 120 -7.21 -9.25 -11.24
N PHE A 121 -6.65 -9.31 -10.05
CA PHE A 121 -5.77 -10.43 -9.64
C PHE A 121 -6.47 -11.50 -8.78
N ILE A 122 -7.58 -11.16 -8.13
CA ILE A 122 -8.26 -12.04 -7.17
C ILE A 122 -8.66 -13.40 -7.76
N LYS A 123 -9.06 -13.44 -9.04
CA LYS A 123 -9.48 -14.67 -9.73
C LYS A 123 -8.38 -15.75 -9.71
N LYS A 124 -7.12 -15.34 -9.90
CA LYS A 124 -5.98 -16.25 -9.90
C LYS A 124 -5.67 -16.74 -8.48
N MET A 125 -5.71 -15.86 -7.48
CA MET A 125 -5.55 -16.23 -6.06
C MET A 125 -6.62 -17.23 -5.63
N VAL A 126 -7.90 -17.01 -6.01
CA VAL A 126 -9.02 -17.92 -5.73
C VAL A 126 -8.79 -19.31 -6.36
N LYS A 127 -8.32 -19.36 -7.62
CA LYS A 127 -8.00 -20.62 -8.30
C LYS A 127 -6.86 -21.37 -7.61
N ASN A 128 -5.84 -20.65 -7.19
CA ASN A 128 -4.66 -21.23 -6.52
C ASN A 128 -4.94 -21.57 -5.04
N ARG A 129 -6.06 -21.10 -4.46
CA ARG A 129 -6.41 -21.24 -3.04
C ARG A 129 -5.32 -20.73 -2.10
N TRP A 130 -4.69 -19.63 -2.51
CA TRP A 130 -3.68 -18.92 -1.72
C TRP A 130 -3.57 -17.47 -2.21
N GLY A 131 -3.46 -16.53 -1.29
CA GLY A 131 -3.21 -15.13 -1.60
C GLY A 131 -3.05 -14.28 -0.35
N ARG A 132 -2.36 -13.14 -0.51
CA ARG A 132 -2.24 -12.09 0.52
C ARG A 132 -2.54 -10.75 -0.13
N ILE A 133 -3.46 -10.02 0.47
CA ILE A 133 -3.79 -8.65 0.06
C ILE A 133 -3.56 -7.75 1.27
N ILE A 134 -2.63 -6.81 1.14
CA ILE A 134 -2.26 -5.89 2.21
C ILE A 134 -2.45 -4.47 1.69
N ASN A 135 -3.35 -3.73 2.33
CA ASN A 135 -3.66 -2.35 1.97
C ASN A 135 -3.04 -1.40 2.99
N ILE A 136 -2.25 -0.43 2.52
CA ILE A 136 -1.70 0.60 3.40
C ILE A 136 -2.79 1.65 3.66
N SER A 137 -3.30 1.64 4.88
CA SER A 137 -4.25 2.61 5.42
C SER A 137 -3.54 3.82 6.04
N SER A 138 -4.11 4.40 7.05
CA SER A 138 -3.55 5.52 7.83
C SER A 138 -4.31 5.66 9.15
N THR A 139 -3.66 6.20 10.17
CA THR A 139 -4.37 6.67 11.39
C THR A 139 -5.44 7.72 11.08
N SER A 140 -5.33 8.46 9.97
CA SER A 140 -6.37 9.39 9.51
C SER A 140 -7.73 8.72 9.27
N ALA A 141 -7.76 7.42 8.98
CA ALA A 141 -9.00 6.66 8.79
C ALA A 141 -9.88 6.61 10.05
N VAL A 142 -9.28 6.67 11.22
CA VAL A 142 -9.96 6.55 12.54
C VAL A 142 -9.95 7.85 13.33
N LEU A 143 -8.85 8.61 13.31
CA LEU A 143 -8.74 9.88 14.02
C LEU A 143 -9.34 11.05 13.22
N GLY A 144 -9.35 10.95 11.90
CA GLY A 144 -9.49 12.11 11.02
C GLY A 144 -8.26 13.01 11.07
N ASN A 145 -8.15 13.91 10.11
CA ASN A 145 -7.14 14.97 10.11
C ASN A 145 -7.73 16.22 9.43
N LYS A 146 -7.45 17.39 10.00
CA LYS A 146 -7.93 18.65 9.43
C LYS A 146 -7.39 18.83 8.01
N GLY A 147 -8.29 19.07 7.06
CA GLY A 147 -7.95 19.20 5.64
C GLY A 147 -7.90 17.90 4.86
N GLN A 148 -8.09 16.75 5.49
CA GLN A 148 -8.00 15.42 4.88
C GLN A 148 -9.33 14.65 4.86
N ALA A 149 -10.44 15.33 4.68
CA ALA A 149 -11.75 14.66 4.62
C ALA A 149 -11.83 13.60 3.50
N ASN A 150 -11.29 13.90 2.30
CA ASN A 150 -11.15 13.00 1.17
C ASN A 150 -10.25 11.79 1.50
N TYR A 151 -9.07 12.05 2.04
CA TYR A 151 -8.08 11.02 2.39
C TYR A 151 -8.59 10.10 3.50
N ALA A 152 -9.15 10.66 4.58
CA ALA A 152 -9.73 9.90 5.67
C ALA A 152 -10.89 9.02 5.20
N ALA A 153 -11.79 9.55 4.36
CA ALA A 153 -12.88 8.79 3.77
C ALA A 153 -12.37 7.62 2.92
N ALA A 154 -11.37 7.86 2.06
CA ALA A 154 -10.78 6.82 1.22
C ALA A 154 -10.10 5.73 2.06
N LYS A 155 -9.32 6.10 3.08
CA LYS A 155 -8.62 5.15 3.96
C LYS A 155 -9.58 4.36 4.85
N ALA A 156 -10.63 4.97 5.38
CA ALA A 156 -11.70 4.26 6.06
C ALA A 156 -12.47 3.30 5.13
N GLY A 157 -12.70 3.73 3.88
CA GLY A 157 -13.33 2.92 2.84
C GLY A 157 -12.54 1.66 2.50
N ILE A 158 -11.19 1.77 2.36
CA ILE A 158 -10.34 0.62 2.07
C ILE A 158 -10.31 -0.38 3.23
N GLU A 159 -10.35 0.08 4.48
CA GLU A 159 -10.45 -0.80 5.65
C GLU A 159 -11.78 -1.55 5.68
N ALA A 160 -12.89 -0.86 5.41
CA ALA A 160 -14.21 -1.47 5.32
C ALA A 160 -14.29 -2.50 4.19
N MET A 161 -13.75 -2.18 3.00
CA MET A 161 -13.64 -3.08 1.87
C MET A 161 -12.80 -4.31 2.22
N SER A 162 -11.67 -4.12 2.91
CA SER A 162 -10.79 -5.22 3.32
C SER A 162 -11.49 -6.21 4.25
N ARG A 163 -12.29 -5.73 5.20
CA ARG A 163 -13.10 -6.59 6.09
C ARG A 163 -14.13 -7.43 5.31
N SER A 164 -14.77 -6.83 4.31
CA SER A 164 -15.72 -7.56 3.45
C SER A 164 -15.02 -8.63 2.62
N LEU A 165 -13.91 -8.28 1.97
CA LEU A 165 -13.11 -9.22 1.18
C LEU A 165 -12.54 -10.36 2.03
N ALA A 166 -12.12 -10.09 3.26
CA ALA A 166 -11.66 -11.12 4.18
C ALA A 166 -12.74 -12.18 4.46
N ARG A 167 -14.01 -11.76 4.61
CA ARG A 167 -15.14 -12.68 4.78
C ARG A 167 -15.44 -13.48 3.52
N GLU A 168 -15.35 -12.87 2.33
CA GLU A 168 -15.62 -13.52 1.06
C GLU A 168 -14.54 -14.55 0.68
N LEU A 169 -13.28 -14.27 1.01
CA LEU A 169 -12.12 -14.96 0.47
C LEU A 169 -11.43 -15.90 1.46
N GLY A 170 -11.75 -15.80 2.74
CA GLY A 170 -11.11 -16.61 3.79
C GLY A 170 -11.20 -18.12 3.54
N SER A 171 -12.34 -18.62 3.04
CA SER A 171 -12.51 -20.03 2.67
C SER A 171 -11.61 -20.49 1.51
N ARG A 172 -10.98 -19.54 0.81
CA ARG A 172 -10.02 -19.78 -0.27
C ARG A 172 -8.56 -19.58 0.17
N ASN A 173 -8.32 -19.45 1.48
CA ASN A 173 -6.99 -19.20 2.03
C ASN A 173 -6.36 -17.91 1.49
N ILE A 174 -7.20 -16.87 1.30
CA ILE A 174 -6.75 -15.53 0.91
C ILE A 174 -6.98 -14.63 2.11
N ASN A 175 -5.89 -14.06 2.63
CA ASN A 175 -5.96 -13.13 3.75
C ASN A 175 -5.94 -11.70 3.22
N VAL A 176 -6.81 -10.86 3.77
CA VAL A 176 -6.93 -9.45 3.41
C VAL A 176 -6.82 -8.62 4.67
N ASN A 177 -5.76 -7.82 4.78
CA ASN A 177 -5.49 -6.99 5.96
C ASN A 177 -5.10 -5.57 5.57
N CYS A 178 -5.17 -4.67 6.53
CA CYS A 178 -4.66 -3.31 6.43
C CYS A 178 -3.50 -3.10 7.41
N VAL A 179 -2.55 -2.26 7.01
CA VAL A 179 -1.57 -1.66 7.91
C VAL A 179 -1.85 -0.16 7.95
N ALA A 180 -2.02 0.40 9.13
CA ALA A 180 -2.34 1.82 9.35
C ALA A 180 -1.14 2.54 10.00
N PRO A 181 -0.26 3.16 9.20
CA PRO A 181 0.84 3.96 9.71
C PRO A 181 0.35 5.20 10.47
N GLY A 182 1.14 5.64 11.46
CA GLY A 182 1.08 6.98 12.02
C GLY A 182 1.90 7.99 11.19
N PHE A 183 2.57 8.92 11.87
CA PHE A 183 3.52 9.83 11.23
C PHE A 183 4.84 9.08 10.97
N ILE A 184 5.18 8.89 9.70
CA ILE A 184 6.37 8.15 9.24
C ILE A 184 7.31 9.11 8.51
N GLU A 185 8.60 9.00 8.75
CA GLU A 185 9.66 9.79 8.10
C GLU A 185 9.74 9.45 6.60
N THR A 186 9.03 10.23 5.78
CA THR A 186 9.01 10.09 4.31
C THR A 186 9.03 11.46 3.66
N ASP A 187 9.28 11.52 2.35
CA ASP A 187 9.21 12.79 1.62
C ASP A 187 7.82 13.46 1.75
N MET A 188 6.76 12.67 1.84
CA MET A 188 5.38 13.18 2.02
C MET A 188 5.18 13.86 3.38
N THR A 189 5.84 13.39 4.42
CA THR A 189 5.73 13.95 5.78
C THR A 189 6.74 15.03 6.05
N LYS A 190 7.85 15.11 5.31
CA LYS A 190 8.86 16.16 5.47
C LYS A 190 8.26 17.57 5.33
N GLU A 191 7.40 17.78 4.33
CA GLU A 191 6.73 19.08 4.12
C GLU A 191 5.84 19.49 5.30
N ILE A 192 5.28 18.51 6.05
CA ILE A 192 4.43 18.75 7.21
C ILE A 192 5.27 18.87 8.49
N SER A 193 6.39 18.15 8.56
CA SER A 193 7.25 18.08 9.74
C SER A 193 8.29 19.19 9.80
N GLU A 194 8.68 19.80 8.66
CA GLU A 194 9.65 20.89 8.66
C GLU A 194 9.26 22.02 9.63
N GLY A 195 10.03 22.15 10.73
CA GLY A 195 9.79 23.09 11.82
C GLY A 195 8.73 22.69 12.85
N ASN A 196 8.10 21.50 12.73
CA ASN A 196 7.08 20.98 13.66
C ASN A 196 7.39 19.57 14.17
N GLU A 197 8.59 19.06 13.97
CA GLU A 197 8.95 17.68 14.33
C GLU A 197 8.71 17.37 15.80
N ASP A 198 9.15 18.26 16.71
CA ASP A 198 8.93 18.10 18.15
C ASP A 198 7.45 18.13 18.52
N LEU A 199 6.65 18.96 17.83
CA LEU A 199 5.20 19.04 18.08
C LEU A 199 4.49 17.76 17.65
N LEU A 200 4.87 17.17 16.50
CA LEU A 200 4.33 15.89 16.04
C LEU A 200 4.78 14.75 16.95
N ALA A 201 6.06 14.71 17.30
CA ALA A 201 6.62 13.71 18.21
C ALA A 201 5.96 13.75 19.59
N SER A 202 5.62 14.94 20.10
CA SER A 202 4.94 15.09 21.42
C SER A 202 3.54 14.49 21.48
N GLN A 203 2.89 14.27 20.32
CA GLN A 203 1.58 13.62 20.24
C GLN A 203 1.68 12.09 20.23
N ILE A 204 2.88 11.55 20.00
CA ILE A 204 3.13 10.12 19.87
C ILE A 204 3.67 9.58 21.21
N PRO A 205 3.04 8.58 21.84
CA PRO A 205 3.54 8.00 23.09
C PRO A 205 4.99 7.53 23.03
N LEU A 206 5.47 7.00 21.89
CA LEU A 206 6.89 6.65 21.73
C LEU A 206 7.81 7.84 21.52
N GLY A 207 7.30 9.09 21.48
CA GLY A 207 8.07 10.33 21.43
C GLY A 207 8.87 10.57 20.15
N ARG A 208 8.55 9.87 19.06
CA ARG A 208 9.22 10.02 17.76
C ARG A 208 8.32 9.63 16.59
N LEU A 209 8.68 10.08 15.41
CA LEU A 209 8.10 9.57 14.18
C LEU A 209 8.55 8.12 13.95
N GLY A 210 7.74 7.36 13.24
CA GLY A 210 8.10 6.01 12.79
C GLY A 210 8.99 6.07 11.54
N LYS A 211 9.71 4.97 11.28
CA LYS A 211 10.51 4.81 10.07
C LYS A 211 9.78 3.94 9.05
N PRO A 212 10.04 4.11 7.74
CA PRO A 212 9.46 3.25 6.69
C PRO A 212 9.69 1.76 6.95
N ASP A 213 10.86 1.39 7.47
CA ASP A 213 11.21 0.00 7.76
C ASP A 213 10.29 -0.63 8.83
N GLU A 214 9.86 0.15 9.83
CA GLU A 214 8.94 -0.33 10.87
C GLU A 214 7.56 -0.69 10.30
N ILE A 215 7.14 -0.05 9.21
CA ILE A 215 5.94 -0.43 8.46
C ILE A 215 6.20 -1.66 7.59
N ALA A 216 7.36 -1.69 6.93
CA ALA A 216 7.74 -2.76 6.02
C ALA A 216 7.82 -4.13 6.72
N GLU A 217 8.36 -4.19 7.94
CA GLU A 217 8.43 -5.40 8.76
C GLU A 217 7.03 -5.99 9.04
N VAL A 218 6.06 -5.14 9.37
CA VAL A 218 4.68 -5.60 9.61
C VAL A 218 4.02 -6.07 8.32
N VAL A 219 4.28 -5.40 7.20
CA VAL A 219 3.77 -5.82 5.87
C VAL A 219 4.37 -7.16 5.47
N SER A 220 5.67 -7.35 5.61
CA SER A 220 6.39 -8.59 5.31
C SER A 220 5.89 -9.74 6.19
N PHE A 221 5.66 -9.50 7.50
CA PHE A 221 5.02 -10.48 8.39
C PHE A 221 3.63 -10.88 7.89
N LEU A 222 2.77 -9.92 7.56
CA LEU A 222 1.42 -10.20 7.05
C LEU A 222 1.41 -10.92 5.69
N ALA A 223 2.45 -10.72 4.89
CA ALA A 223 2.65 -11.41 3.62
C ALA A 223 3.11 -12.87 3.78
N SER A 224 3.67 -13.22 4.93
CA SER A 224 4.27 -14.52 5.23
C SER A 224 3.24 -15.58 5.66
N ASP A 225 3.69 -16.83 5.77
CA ASP A 225 2.88 -17.92 6.31
C ASP A 225 2.70 -17.83 7.84
N GLN A 226 3.49 -17.02 8.54
CA GLN A 226 3.34 -16.77 9.98
C GLN A 226 2.03 -16.05 10.32
N ALA A 227 1.48 -15.28 9.36
CA ALA A 227 0.21 -14.57 9.51
C ALA A 227 -1.02 -15.34 8.96
N ASN A 228 -0.93 -16.65 8.77
CA ASN A 228 -1.99 -17.46 8.14
C ASN A 228 -3.36 -17.35 8.84
N TYR A 229 -3.40 -17.03 10.14
CA TYR A 229 -4.65 -16.91 10.90
C TYR A 229 -5.06 -15.46 11.15
N ILE A 230 -4.46 -14.50 10.41
CA ILE A 230 -4.76 -13.06 10.50
C ILE A 230 -5.44 -12.63 9.21
N THR A 231 -6.72 -12.25 9.28
CA THR A 231 -7.47 -11.70 8.15
C THR A 231 -8.56 -10.73 8.62
N GLY A 232 -8.87 -9.71 7.83
CA GLY A 232 -9.84 -8.68 8.13
C GLY A 232 -9.38 -7.67 9.20
N GLN A 233 -8.08 -7.65 9.54
CA GLN A 233 -7.53 -6.78 10.57
C GLN A 233 -6.93 -5.51 9.98
N THR A 234 -7.00 -4.42 10.75
CA THR A 234 -6.18 -3.23 10.58
C THR A 234 -5.13 -3.20 11.68
N ILE A 235 -3.87 -3.37 11.31
CA ILE A 235 -2.75 -3.31 12.25
C ILE A 235 -2.24 -1.86 12.30
N HIS A 236 -2.42 -1.22 13.44
CA HIS A 236 -1.94 0.13 13.67
C HIS A 236 -0.44 0.13 14.01
N VAL A 237 0.37 0.81 13.19
CA VAL A 237 1.82 0.96 13.38
C VAL A 237 2.13 2.44 13.49
N ASN A 238 1.90 3.01 14.67
CA ASN A 238 1.78 4.45 14.85
C ASN A 238 2.41 5.00 16.14
N GLY A 239 3.22 4.20 16.83
CA GLY A 239 3.86 4.60 18.08
C GLY A 239 2.91 4.88 19.25
N GLY A 240 1.65 4.42 19.16
CA GLY A 240 0.60 4.67 20.16
C GLY A 240 -0.22 5.94 19.90
N LEU A 241 -0.04 6.61 18.76
CA LEU A 241 -0.83 7.80 18.38
C LEU A 241 -2.34 7.51 18.40
N TYR A 242 -2.70 6.28 18.04
CA TYR A 242 -4.06 5.73 18.17
C TYR A 242 -3.97 4.32 18.75
N MET A 243 -4.83 4.05 19.74
CA MET A 243 -4.95 2.75 20.44
C MET A 243 -6.43 2.33 20.49
#